data_ef3a8ea8cd42e358940f7a1bcaf6a9ae
#
_entry.id   ef3a8ea8cd42e358940f7a1bcaf6a9ae
#
_cell.length_a   1.000
_cell.length_b   1.000
_cell.length_c   1.000
_cell.angle_alpha   90.00
_cell.angle_beta   90.00
_cell.angle_gamma   90.00
#
_symmetry.space_group_name_H-M   'P 1'
#
loop_
_entity.id
_entity.type
_entity.pdbx_description
1 polymer ?
#
loop_
_entity_poly.entity_id
_entity_poly.type
_entity_poly.pdbx_seq_one_letter_code
_entity_poly.pdbx_strand_id
1 'polypeptide(L)'
;MKRLVFVFVFAIACVNRLGVCTSEPASIFSNQELRVAVIYSPPFTMETSPGVYSGFSIELWEKLAAMMKLSYVFVPCASMPELMQKLESGQVDVAATNMVVTSARLKMFDFTHPYFNGGLRIMVNEDRRFTFAKLFEALNNYGYIKIFLVFGAILLAITYVVTLFQRKLTRDFPQRWHEGLADSFYHVMSVAMNGKTNYAAGHGALGKVLAGIWLMCGVAVVAYITSSVTSIMTLNKLKNEIHGVQDLNGKLVGVMKGTAAEEFCQKHQIFVKAYTDPVVAVADLVSHKTQALIGEAASLQYYDKAHPELPITEVGSVFSDEKYAFGVPKNSDLRTELNIQLLMLQEGGFLHDLQVRYFGEP
;
A
#
# COMPACT_ATOMS: atom_id res chain seq x y z
N MET A 1 61.18 46.07 -46.25
CA MET A 1 60.50 45.76 -45.00
C MET A 1 59.07 46.32 -44.93
N LYS A 2 58.63 47.40 -45.53
CA LYS A 2 57.27 47.94 -45.44
C LYS A 2 56.19 47.20 -46.26
N ARG A 3 56.56 46.38 -47.24
CA ARG A 3 55.56 45.60 -48.05
C ARG A 3 55.21 44.21 -47.41
N LEU A 4 56.00 43.66 -46.51
CA LEU A 4 55.72 42.38 -45.85
C LEU A 4 54.75 42.54 -44.67
N VAL A 5 54.72 43.70 -44.04
CA VAL A 5 53.80 43.99 -42.92
C VAL A 5 52.37 44.18 -43.38
N PHE A 6 52.14 44.68 -44.64
CA PHE A 6 50.79 44.90 -45.13
C PHE A 6 50.04 43.60 -45.54
N VAL A 7 50.81 42.60 -46.00
CA VAL A 7 50.20 41.27 -46.29
C VAL A 7 49.82 40.51 -45.05
N PHE A 8 50.57 40.66 -43.96
CA PHE A 8 50.26 39.98 -42.71
C PHE A 8 49.04 40.59 -41.98
N VAL A 9 48.84 41.92 -42.09
CA VAL A 9 47.65 42.58 -41.47
C VAL A 9 46.37 42.26 -42.26
N PHE A 10 46.48 42.05 -43.59
CA PHE A 10 45.33 41.71 -44.43
C PHE A 10 44.93 40.23 -44.27
N ALA A 11 45.90 39.33 -43.97
CA ALA A 11 45.62 37.91 -43.63
C ALA A 11 44.94 37.75 -42.30
N ILE A 12 45.28 38.55 -41.27
CA ILE A 12 44.63 38.49 -39.94
C ILE A 12 43.21 39.11 -39.98
N ALA A 13 42.95 40.09 -40.88
CA ALA A 13 41.64 40.68 -41.04
C ALA A 13 40.62 39.73 -41.74
N CYS A 14 41.13 38.83 -42.63
CA CYS A 14 40.28 37.82 -43.29
C CYS A 14 39.93 36.60 -42.39
N VAL A 15 40.78 36.24 -41.42
CA VAL A 15 40.51 35.14 -40.50
C VAL A 15 39.43 35.48 -39.45
N ASN A 16 39.25 36.77 -39.11
CA ASN A 16 38.21 37.24 -38.20
C ASN A 16 36.79 37.37 -38.81
N ARG A 17 36.59 37.00 -40.09
CA ARG A 17 35.26 36.95 -40.74
C ARG A 17 34.75 35.55 -41.07
N LEU A 18 35.42 34.51 -40.63
CA LEU A 18 34.79 33.20 -40.49
C LEU A 18 33.92 33.21 -39.20
N GLY A 19 32.81 33.96 -39.28
CA GLY A 19 31.72 33.77 -38.35
C GLY A 19 31.33 32.31 -38.44
N VAL A 20 31.61 31.57 -37.35
CA VAL A 20 31.00 30.28 -37.11
C VAL A 20 29.51 30.55 -37.16
N CYS A 21 28.88 30.26 -38.30
CA CYS A 21 27.44 30.17 -38.39
C CYS A 21 27.04 28.97 -37.56
N THR A 22 26.92 29.15 -36.25
CA THR A 22 26.14 28.24 -35.41
C THR A 22 24.71 28.47 -35.85
N SER A 23 24.29 27.78 -36.92
CA SER A 23 22.87 27.55 -37.13
C SER A 23 22.39 26.77 -35.90
N GLU A 24 21.79 27.48 -34.93
CA GLU A 24 20.88 26.79 -34.02
C GLU A 24 19.97 25.93 -34.88
N PRO A 25 19.84 24.62 -34.61
CA PRO A 25 18.89 23.81 -35.35
C PRO A 25 17.50 24.42 -35.07
N ALA A 26 16.94 25.06 -36.10
CA ALA A 26 15.56 25.51 -36.04
C ALA A 26 14.73 24.27 -35.70
N SER A 27 14.09 24.29 -34.56
CA SER A 27 13.23 23.16 -34.13
C SER A 27 12.18 22.96 -35.23
N ILE A 28 12.16 21.77 -35.80
CA ILE A 28 11.25 21.37 -36.89
C ILE A 28 9.78 21.60 -36.49
N PHE A 29 9.52 21.76 -35.18
CA PHE A 29 8.19 21.87 -34.56
C PHE A 29 7.82 23.30 -34.11
N SER A 30 8.57 24.34 -34.43
CA SER A 30 8.41 25.70 -33.86
C SER A 30 7.09 26.41 -34.19
N ASN A 31 6.23 25.86 -35.07
CA ASN A 31 4.96 26.48 -35.48
C ASN A 31 3.69 25.66 -35.14
N GLN A 32 3.80 24.52 -34.52
CA GLN A 32 2.63 23.68 -34.18
C GLN A 32 2.46 23.61 -32.67
N GLU A 33 1.25 23.92 -32.20
CA GLU A 33 0.89 23.71 -30.80
C GLU A 33 0.64 22.23 -30.57
N LEU A 34 1.48 21.59 -29.73
CA LEU A 34 1.37 20.16 -29.41
C LEU A 34 0.24 19.89 -28.45
N ARG A 35 -0.52 18.82 -28.68
CA ARG A 35 -1.57 18.33 -27.79
C ARG A 35 -0.97 17.27 -26.86
N VAL A 36 -0.87 17.57 -25.59
CA VAL A 36 -0.21 16.73 -24.57
C VAL A 36 -1.27 16.09 -23.70
N ALA A 37 -1.49 14.80 -23.89
CA ALA A 37 -2.44 14.03 -23.07
C ALA A 37 -1.92 13.85 -21.65
N VAL A 38 -2.80 14.08 -20.68
CA VAL A 38 -2.53 13.91 -19.26
C VAL A 38 -3.67 13.11 -18.60
N ILE A 39 -3.32 12.32 -17.59
CA ILE A 39 -4.26 11.58 -16.76
C ILE A 39 -3.90 11.79 -15.29
N TYR A 40 -4.90 11.94 -14.43
CA TYR A 40 -4.68 12.07 -12.99
C TYR A 40 -4.01 10.81 -12.41
N SER A 41 -2.77 10.93 -11.99
CA SER A 41 -1.95 9.86 -11.44
C SER A 41 -0.88 10.42 -10.49
N PRO A 42 -1.24 10.83 -9.27
CA PRO A 42 -0.30 11.36 -8.29
C PRO A 42 0.79 10.34 -7.92
N PRO A 43 2.04 10.78 -7.69
CA PRO A 43 2.57 12.13 -7.76
C PRO A 43 3.09 12.51 -9.17
N PHE A 44 2.84 11.70 -10.19
CA PHE A 44 3.34 11.95 -11.55
C PHE A 44 2.58 13.07 -12.25
N THR A 45 1.27 13.07 -12.12
CA THR A 45 0.38 14.06 -12.74
C THR A 45 -0.75 14.39 -11.78
N MET A 46 -0.86 15.64 -11.36
CA MET A 46 -1.87 16.17 -10.45
C MET A 46 -2.49 17.42 -11.08
N GLU A 47 -3.77 17.63 -10.88
CA GLU A 47 -4.44 18.87 -11.24
C GLU A 47 -4.54 19.74 -9.98
N THR A 48 -3.86 20.89 -9.97
CA THR A 48 -3.83 21.83 -8.85
C THR A 48 -4.94 22.88 -8.92
N SER A 49 -5.36 23.20 -10.14
CA SER A 49 -6.50 24.07 -10.45
C SER A 49 -7.06 23.66 -11.83
N PRO A 50 -8.29 23.98 -12.17
CA PRO A 50 -8.85 23.61 -13.46
C PRO A 50 -7.92 23.96 -14.63
N GLY A 51 -7.42 22.94 -15.33
CA GLY A 51 -6.50 23.08 -16.47
C GLY A 51 -5.04 23.36 -16.10
N VAL A 52 -4.68 23.43 -14.81
CA VAL A 52 -3.29 23.60 -14.35
C VAL A 52 -2.78 22.30 -13.77
N TYR A 53 -1.77 21.73 -14.40
CA TYR A 53 -1.20 20.44 -14.00
C TYR A 53 0.17 20.62 -13.35
N SER A 54 0.50 19.71 -12.45
CA SER A 54 1.78 19.62 -11.76
C SER A 54 2.14 18.14 -11.55
N GLY A 55 3.33 17.87 -11.04
CA GLY A 55 3.79 16.53 -10.73
C GLY A 55 5.06 16.16 -11.50
N PHE A 56 5.64 15.03 -11.12
CA PHE A 56 6.93 14.58 -11.65
C PHE A 56 6.98 14.54 -13.18
N SER A 57 5.99 13.92 -13.82
CA SER A 57 5.94 13.81 -15.29
C SER A 57 5.67 15.15 -15.97
N ILE A 58 4.89 16.01 -15.31
CA ILE A 58 4.55 17.34 -15.83
C ILE A 58 5.78 18.26 -15.77
N GLU A 59 6.47 18.35 -14.62
CA GLU A 59 7.69 19.15 -14.50
C GLU A 59 8.78 18.69 -15.48
N LEU A 60 8.90 17.39 -15.68
CA LEU A 60 9.83 16.84 -16.67
C LEU A 60 9.43 17.25 -18.08
N TRP A 61 8.14 17.15 -18.43
CA TRP A 61 7.63 17.59 -19.73
C TRP A 61 7.85 19.09 -19.96
N GLU A 62 7.52 19.92 -18.97
CA GLU A 62 7.71 21.39 -19.06
C GLU A 62 9.17 21.75 -19.31
N LYS A 63 10.09 21.05 -18.63
CA LYS A 63 11.53 21.24 -18.84
C LYS A 63 11.96 20.87 -20.26
N LEU A 64 11.48 19.73 -20.78
CA LEU A 64 11.74 19.29 -22.16
C LEU A 64 11.16 20.28 -23.18
N ALA A 65 9.91 20.68 -23.01
CA ALA A 65 9.24 21.65 -23.89
C ALA A 65 9.97 23.01 -23.93
N ALA A 66 10.43 23.48 -22.74
CA ALA A 66 11.21 24.72 -22.68
C ALA A 66 12.55 24.61 -23.39
N MET A 67 13.28 23.47 -23.27
CA MET A 67 14.56 23.24 -23.96
C MET A 67 14.38 23.21 -25.50
N MET A 68 13.27 22.60 -25.94
CA MET A 68 12.94 22.47 -27.37
C MET A 68 12.17 23.68 -27.94
N LYS A 69 11.81 24.66 -27.10
CA LYS A 69 10.99 25.83 -27.44
C LYS A 69 9.64 25.43 -28.08
N LEU A 70 8.98 24.41 -27.51
CA LEU A 70 7.69 23.88 -27.96
C LEU A 70 6.53 24.65 -27.33
N SER A 71 5.51 24.95 -28.15
CA SER A 71 4.19 25.37 -27.66
C SER A 71 3.28 24.15 -27.50
N TYR A 72 2.52 24.07 -26.42
CA TYR A 72 1.66 22.92 -26.16
C TYR A 72 0.42 23.29 -25.34
N VAL A 73 -0.59 22.42 -25.41
CA VAL A 73 -1.81 22.47 -24.60
C VAL A 73 -2.06 21.10 -23.97
N PHE A 74 -2.43 21.09 -22.69
CA PHE A 74 -2.79 19.85 -22.02
C PHE A 74 -4.20 19.40 -22.42
N VAL A 75 -4.33 18.09 -22.71
CA VAL A 75 -5.59 17.42 -23.05
C VAL A 75 -5.88 16.38 -21.97
N PRO A 76 -6.80 16.66 -21.04
CA PRO A 76 -7.15 15.71 -19.99
C PRO A 76 -7.84 14.48 -20.56
N CYS A 77 -7.50 13.32 -19.99
CA CYS A 77 -8.12 12.05 -20.28
C CYS A 77 -8.69 11.44 -18.97
N ALA A 78 -9.89 10.90 -19.04
CA ALA A 78 -10.56 10.32 -17.88
C ALA A 78 -10.04 8.92 -17.50
N SER A 79 -9.38 8.23 -18.44
CA SER A 79 -8.88 6.87 -18.22
C SER A 79 -7.67 6.54 -19.10
N MET A 80 -6.86 5.58 -18.67
CA MET A 80 -5.71 5.09 -19.45
C MET A 80 -6.13 4.53 -20.83
N PRO A 81 -7.23 3.76 -20.99
CA PRO A 81 -7.69 3.33 -22.30
C PRO A 81 -8.04 4.50 -23.24
N GLU A 82 -8.68 5.56 -22.74
CA GLU A 82 -8.98 6.76 -23.52
C GLU A 82 -7.71 7.45 -23.99
N LEU A 83 -6.73 7.63 -23.10
CA LEU A 83 -5.44 8.21 -23.42
C LEU A 83 -4.73 7.40 -24.53
N MET A 84 -4.67 6.07 -24.37
CA MET A 84 -4.05 5.18 -25.36
C MET A 84 -4.75 5.28 -26.72
N GLN A 85 -6.09 5.32 -26.75
CA GLN A 85 -6.86 5.48 -27.98
C GLN A 85 -6.58 6.81 -28.68
N LYS A 86 -6.54 7.91 -27.92
CA LYS A 86 -6.21 9.24 -28.46
C LYS A 86 -4.79 9.30 -29.04
N LEU A 87 -3.84 8.63 -28.36
CA LEU A 87 -2.45 8.57 -28.80
C LEU A 87 -2.31 7.73 -30.08
N GLU A 88 -2.93 6.55 -30.13
CA GLU A 88 -2.92 5.68 -31.31
C GLU A 88 -3.58 6.32 -32.52
N SER A 89 -4.68 7.05 -32.32
CA SER A 89 -5.40 7.75 -33.40
C SER A 89 -4.76 9.08 -33.84
N GLY A 90 -3.66 9.53 -33.19
CA GLY A 90 -3.01 10.81 -33.48
C GLY A 90 -3.84 12.04 -33.08
N GLN A 91 -4.82 11.88 -32.17
CA GLN A 91 -5.58 13.01 -31.61
C GLN A 91 -4.73 13.80 -30.60
N VAL A 92 -3.71 13.18 -30.05
CA VAL A 92 -2.69 13.79 -29.19
C VAL A 92 -1.30 13.45 -29.70
N ASP A 93 -0.36 14.33 -29.43
CA ASP A 93 0.98 14.25 -29.98
C ASP A 93 1.98 13.64 -28.97
N VAL A 94 1.68 13.78 -27.67
CA VAL A 94 2.46 13.20 -26.56
C VAL A 94 1.51 12.78 -25.44
N ALA A 95 1.86 11.71 -24.75
CA ALA A 95 1.26 11.33 -23.47
C ALA A 95 2.27 11.60 -22.34
N ALA A 96 2.07 12.69 -21.60
CA ALA A 96 2.95 13.10 -20.50
C ALA A 96 2.44 12.56 -19.15
N THR A 97 2.60 11.25 -18.95
CA THR A 97 2.18 10.54 -17.73
C THR A 97 3.09 9.34 -17.49
N ASN A 98 2.97 8.69 -16.34
CA ASN A 98 3.70 7.46 -15.95
C ASN A 98 3.27 6.23 -16.75
N MET A 99 3.41 6.29 -18.07
CA MET A 99 2.99 5.20 -18.94
C MET A 99 4.04 4.08 -18.95
N VAL A 100 3.62 2.87 -18.54
CA VAL A 100 4.49 1.69 -18.53
C VAL A 100 4.78 1.23 -19.95
N VAL A 101 6.05 1.01 -20.26
CA VAL A 101 6.50 0.45 -21.53
C VAL A 101 6.25 -1.04 -21.55
N THR A 102 5.34 -1.51 -22.40
CA THR A 102 5.08 -2.94 -22.61
C THR A 102 5.16 -3.31 -24.09
N SER A 103 5.46 -4.58 -24.36
CA SER A 103 5.53 -5.07 -25.75
C SER A 103 4.19 -4.97 -26.51
N ALA A 104 3.07 -5.05 -25.77
CA ALA A 104 1.73 -4.88 -26.34
C ALA A 104 1.52 -3.41 -26.78
N ARG A 105 1.85 -2.45 -25.91
CA ARG A 105 1.70 -1.01 -26.18
C ARG A 105 2.66 -0.52 -27.28
N LEU A 106 3.88 -1.07 -27.33
CA LEU A 106 4.83 -0.79 -28.40
C LEU A 106 4.34 -1.18 -29.80
N LYS A 107 3.31 -2.02 -29.93
CA LYS A 107 2.68 -2.30 -31.22
C LYS A 107 1.74 -1.20 -31.68
N MET A 108 1.15 -0.45 -30.73
CA MET A 108 0.15 0.59 -30.97
C MET A 108 0.78 1.97 -31.20
N PHE A 109 1.74 2.35 -30.36
CA PHE A 109 2.43 3.65 -30.39
C PHE A 109 3.89 3.48 -29.95
N ASP A 110 4.69 4.53 -30.07
CA ASP A 110 6.09 4.53 -29.68
C ASP A 110 6.28 5.15 -28.29
N PHE A 111 7.44 4.90 -27.69
CA PHE A 111 7.84 5.47 -26.41
C PHE A 111 9.16 6.24 -26.54
N THR A 112 9.35 7.22 -25.68
CA THR A 112 10.65 7.81 -25.41
C THR A 112 11.56 6.83 -24.64
N HIS A 113 12.82 7.22 -24.38
CA HIS A 113 13.61 6.55 -23.36
C HIS A 113 12.88 6.62 -22.00
N PRO A 114 12.95 5.55 -21.20
CA PRO A 114 12.38 5.55 -19.85
C PRO A 114 13.04 6.63 -18.98
N TYR A 115 12.22 7.38 -18.28
CA TYR A 115 12.66 8.42 -17.37
C TYR A 115 12.53 8.01 -15.88
N PHE A 116 11.82 6.92 -15.60
CA PHE A 116 11.61 6.43 -14.23
C PHE A 116 11.56 4.90 -14.20
N ASN A 117 12.19 4.31 -13.17
CA ASN A 117 12.10 2.89 -12.88
C ASN A 117 11.10 2.71 -11.76
N GLY A 118 9.98 2.08 -12.06
CA GLY A 118 8.91 1.81 -11.15
C GLY A 118 8.68 0.32 -10.95
N GLY A 119 7.55 0.01 -10.38
CA GLY A 119 7.06 -1.35 -10.19
C GLY A 119 5.74 -1.33 -9.48
N LEU A 120 5.14 -2.51 -9.32
CA LEU A 120 3.88 -2.69 -8.64
C LEU A 120 4.09 -2.97 -7.16
N ARG A 121 3.13 -2.55 -6.34
CA ARG A 121 3.06 -2.86 -4.92
C ARG A 121 1.64 -3.17 -4.51
N ILE A 122 1.50 -3.79 -3.35
CA ILE A 122 0.21 -4.17 -2.78
C ILE A 122 -0.12 -3.20 -1.66
N MET A 123 -1.33 -2.66 -1.66
CA MET A 123 -1.92 -1.91 -0.55
C MET A 123 -3.05 -2.73 0.07
N VAL A 124 -3.09 -2.78 1.38
CA VAL A 124 -4.11 -3.51 2.15
C VAL A 124 -4.77 -2.60 3.17
N ASN A 125 -5.94 -3.00 3.62
CA ASN A 125 -6.57 -2.36 4.77
C ASN A 125 -5.87 -2.86 6.04
N GLU A 126 -5.21 -1.96 6.75
CA GLU A 126 -4.65 -2.22 8.08
C GLU A 126 -5.70 -1.89 9.15
N ASP A 127 -6.66 -2.80 9.31
CA ASP A 127 -7.65 -2.67 10.40
C ASP A 127 -6.97 -2.91 11.77
N ARG A 128 -6.27 -1.88 12.24
CA ARG A 128 -5.58 -1.86 13.55
C ARG A 128 -6.56 -1.93 14.73
N ARG A 129 -7.86 -1.85 14.49
CA ARG A 129 -8.85 -1.83 15.56
C ARG A 129 -9.11 -3.23 16.05
N PHE A 130 -8.41 -3.59 17.14
CA PHE A 130 -8.80 -4.71 17.96
C PHE A 130 -10.19 -4.42 18.54
N THR A 131 -11.20 -5.12 18.05
CA THR A 131 -12.56 -5.01 18.58
C THR A 131 -12.87 -6.27 19.37
N PHE A 132 -13.31 -6.11 20.62
CA PHE A 132 -13.74 -7.24 21.46
C PHE A 132 -14.82 -8.09 20.78
N ALA A 133 -15.67 -7.49 19.94
CA ALA A 133 -16.64 -8.21 19.13
C ALA A 133 -15.99 -9.22 18.15
N LYS A 134 -14.93 -8.83 17.47
CA LYS A 134 -14.17 -9.74 16.57
C LYS A 134 -13.50 -10.88 17.33
N LEU A 135 -12.97 -10.60 18.53
CA LEU A 135 -12.41 -11.64 19.40
C LEU A 135 -13.50 -12.64 19.84
N PHE A 136 -14.65 -12.13 20.25
CA PHE A 136 -15.77 -12.96 20.67
C PHE A 136 -16.31 -13.84 19.52
N GLU A 137 -16.45 -13.28 18.33
CA GLU A 137 -16.84 -14.02 17.14
C GLU A 137 -15.81 -15.12 16.79
N ALA A 138 -14.53 -14.80 16.82
CA ALA A 138 -13.46 -15.77 16.59
C ALA A 138 -13.48 -16.89 17.64
N LEU A 139 -13.61 -16.57 18.94
CA LEU A 139 -13.75 -17.54 20.00
C LEU A 139 -14.95 -18.47 19.80
N ASN A 140 -16.06 -17.92 19.30
CA ASN A 140 -17.26 -18.70 18.99
C ASN A 140 -17.02 -19.65 17.81
N ASN A 141 -16.43 -19.16 16.71
CA ASN A 141 -16.17 -19.94 15.50
C ASN A 141 -15.19 -21.10 15.73
N TYR A 142 -14.21 -20.92 16.61
CA TYR A 142 -13.28 -21.97 17.03
C TYR A 142 -13.83 -22.88 18.15
N GLY A 143 -15.07 -22.64 18.63
CA GLY A 143 -15.74 -23.48 19.61
C GLY A 143 -15.29 -23.29 21.07
N TYR A 144 -14.39 -22.33 21.34
CA TYR A 144 -13.88 -22.09 22.70
C TYR A 144 -14.96 -21.60 23.66
N ILE A 145 -15.98 -20.88 23.18
CA ILE A 145 -17.09 -20.41 24.03
C ILE A 145 -17.83 -21.61 24.70
N LYS A 146 -18.06 -22.69 23.94
CA LYS A 146 -18.69 -23.89 24.49
C LYS A 146 -17.85 -24.50 25.62
N ILE A 147 -16.52 -24.54 25.44
CA ILE A 147 -15.58 -25.05 26.44
C ILE A 147 -15.62 -24.17 27.71
N PHE A 148 -15.59 -22.83 27.53
CA PHE A 148 -15.66 -21.90 28.66
C PHE A 148 -17.00 -21.98 29.43
N LEU A 149 -18.12 -22.21 28.72
CA LEU A 149 -19.43 -22.44 29.36
C LEU A 149 -19.44 -23.75 30.19
N VAL A 150 -18.82 -24.80 29.66
CA VAL A 150 -18.69 -26.07 30.41
C VAL A 150 -17.83 -25.87 31.67
N PHE A 151 -16.70 -25.18 31.59
CA PHE A 151 -15.88 -24.84 32.75
C PHE A 151 -16.65 -23.99 33.77
N GLY A 152 -17.41 -22.98 33.32
CA GLY A 152 -18.27 -22.17 34.16
C GLY A 152 -19.32 -23.01 34.88
N ALA A 153 -19.99 -23.95 34.19
CA ALA A 153 -20.97 -24.86 34.79
C ALA A 153 -20.34 -25.78 35.83
N ILE A 154 -19.14 -26.31 35.56
CA ILE A 154 -18.40 -27.13 36.53
C ILE A 154 -18.06 -26.33 37.79
N LEU A 155 -17.55 -25.07 37.64
CA LEU A 155 -17.27 -24.19 38.76
C LEU A 155 -18.49 -23.89 39.61
N LEU A 156 -19.65 -23.63 38.99
CA LEU A 156 -20.90 -23.41 39.68
C LEU A 156 -21.36 -24.66 40.42
N ALA A 157 -21.24 -25.84 39.81
CA ALA A 157 -21.57 -27.11 40.45
C ALA A 157 -20.67 -27.38 41.68
N ILE A 158 -19.38 -27.13 41.57
CA ILE A 158 -18.44 -27.26 42.69
C ILE A 158 -18.77 -26.26 43.80
N THR A 159 -19.04 -24.98 43.42
CA THR A 159 -19.47 -23.97 44.42
C THR A 159 -20.71 -24.41 45.16
N TYR A 160 -21.70 -24.96 44.46
CA TYR A 160 -22.92 -25.49 45.07
C TYR A 160 -22.63 -26.63 46.04
N VAL A 161 -21.82 -27.61 45.64
CA VAL A 161 -21.42 -28.74 46.48
C VAL A 161 -20.67 -28.26 47.74
N VAL A 162 -19.71 -27.34 47.56
CA VAL A 162 -18.96 -26.73 48.67
C VAL A 162 -19.88 -26.01 49.63
N THR A 163 -20.89 -25.27 49.15
CA THR A 163 -21.88 -24.59 49.97
C THR A 163 -22.68 -25.59 50.82
N LEU A 164 -23.12 -26.72 50.22
CA LEU A 164 -23.85 -27.77 50.94
C LEU A 164 -23.02 -28.40 52.06
N PHE A 165 -21.73 -28.67 51.79
CA PHE A 165 -20.80 -29.21 52.77
C PHE A 165 -20.52 -28.25 53.90
N GLN A 166 -20.24 -27.00 53.63
CA GLN A 166 -19.94 -25.97 54.61
C GLN A 166 -21.11 -25.70 55.55
N ARG A 167 -22.34 -25.68 55.02
CA ARG A 167 -23.57 -25.55 55.84
C ARG A 167 -23.77 -26.67 56.86
N LYS A 168 -23.28 -27.89 56.54
CA LYS A 168 -23.39 -29.03 57.43
C LYS A 168 -22.25 -29.12 58.45
N LEU A 169 -21.06 -28.69 58.12
CA LEU A 169 -19.85 -28.85 58.90
C LEU A 169 -19.46 -27.63 59.73
N THR A 170 -19.80 -26.41 59.33
CA THR A 170 -19.30 -25.17 59.92
C THR A 170 -20.44 -24.42 60.61
N ARG A 171 -20.40 -24.28 61.96
CA ARG A 171 -21.45 -23.60 62.74
C ARG A 171 -21.61 -22.14 62.48
N ASP A 172 -20.52 -21.46 62.03
CA ASP A 172 -20.48 -20.03 61.76
C ASP A 172 -20.75 -19.69 60.30
N PHE A 173 -21.17 -20.67 59.45
CA PHE A 173 -21.43 -20.45 58.04
C PHE A 173 -22.78 -19.74 57.82
N PRO A 174 -22.87 -18.73 56.92
CA PRO A 174 -24.11 -18.02 56.67
C PRO A 174 -25.27 -18.92 56.30
N GLN A 175 -26.39 -18.79 57.05
CA GLN A 175 -27.59 -19.61 56.84
C GLN A 175 -28.43 -19.17 55.63
N ARG A 176 -28.30 -17.93 55.17
CA ARG A 176 -28.97 -17.42 53.97
C ARG A 176 -28.30 -17.96 52.70
N TRP A 177 -29.11 -18.49 51.77
CA TRP A 177 -28.59 -19.17 50.59
C TRP A 177 -27.69 -18.29 49.71
N HIS A 178 -28.07 -17.03 49.45
CA HIS A 178 -27.31 -16.11 48.62
C HIS A 178 -25.97 -15.71 49.26
N GLU A 179 -25.92 -15.50 50.57
CA GLU A 179 -24.71 -15.18 51.30
C GLU A 179 -23.75 -16.38 51.34
N GLY A 180 -24.27 -17.59 51.62
CA GLY A 180 -23.47 -18.81 51.66
C GLY A 180 -22.94 -19.21 50.27
N LEU A 181 -23.72 -18.98 49.20
CA LEU A 181 -23.29 -19.25 47.85
C LEU A 181 -22.19 -18.25 47.40
N ALA A 182 -22.36 -16.97 47.77
CA ALA A 182 -21.35 -15.94 47.45
C ALA A 182 -20.02 -16.19 48.19
N ASP A 183 -20.08 -16.60 49.46
CA ASP A 183 -18.89 -16.92 50.26
C ASP A 183 -18.16 -18.16 49.71
N SER A 184 -18.93 -19.21 49.37
CA SER A 184 -18.36 -20.40 48.74
C SER A 184 -17.79 -20.13 47.37
N PHE A 185 -18.44 -19.27 46.54
CA PHE A 185 -17.92 -18.86 45.25
C PHE A 185 -16.62 -18.10 45.40
N TYR A 186 -16.58 -17.11 46.31
CA TYR A 186 -15.36 -16.36 46.59
C TYR A 186 -14.23 -17.29 47.06
N HIS A 187 -14.54 -18.26 47.89
CA HIS A 187 -13.58 -19.25 48.38
C HIS A 187 -13.05 -20.13 47.23
N VAL A 188 -13.92 -20.69 46.37
CA VAL A 188 -13.54 -21.52 45.24
C VAL A 188 -12.67 -20.73 44.25
N MET A 189 -13.04 -19.46 43.95
CA MET A 189 -12.27 -18.59 43.10
C MET A 189 -10.94 -18.16 43.71
N SER A 190 -10.91 -17.85 44.99
CA SER A 190 -9.68 -17.49 45.72
C SER A 190 -8.66 -18.62 45.71
N VAL A 191 -9.12 -19.86 45.92
CA VAL A 191 -8.26 -21.06 45.84
C VAL A 191 -7.76 -21.26 44.40
N ALA A 192 -8.64 -21.10 43.41
CA ALA A 192 -8.27 -21.28 42.01
C ALA A 192 -7.24 -20.23 41.52
N MET A 193 -7.34 -18.97 41.98
CA MET A 193 -6.49 -17.88 41.50
C MET A 193 -5.25 -17.64 42.38
N ASN A 194 -5.38 -17.67 43.71
CA ASN A 194 -4.33 -17.20 44.61
C ASN A 194 -3.67 -18.31 45.44
N GLY A 195 -4.20 -19.54 45.40
CA GLY A 195 -3.66 -20.68 46.16
C GLY A 195 -3.71 -20.54 47.67
N LYS A 196 -4.30 -19.47 48.20
CA LYS A 196 -4.42 -19.24 49.66
C LYS A 196 -5.78 -19.74 50.12
N THR A 197 -5.78 -20.80 50.95
CA THR A 197 -6.96 -21.25 51.61
C THR A 197 -6.87 -20.92 53.10
N ASN A 198 -7.79 -20.11 53.62
CA ASN A 198 -7.93 -19.91 55.04
C ASN A 198 -8.42 -21.20 55.76
N TYR A 199 -8.83 -22.22 55.01
CA TYR A 199 -9.38 -23.48 55.47
C TYR A 199 -8.33 -24.61 55.67
N ALA A 200 -7.06 -24.39 55.36
CA ALA A 200 -6.03 -25.42 55.45
C ALA A 200 -5.70 -25.88 56.89
N ALA A 201 -6.15 -25.12 57.87
CA ALA A 201 -5.81 -25.40 59.28
C ALA A 201 -6.61 -26.54 59.92
N GLY A 202 -7.78 -26.97 59.38
CA GLY A 202 -8.67 -27.98 60.02
C GLY A 202 -8.83 -29.30 59.29
N HIS A 203 -8.34 -29.46 58.07
CA HIS A 203 -8.56 -30.64 57.25
C HIS A 203 -7.26 -31.46 57.16
N GLY A 204 -7.09 -32.52 57.86
CA GLY A 204 -5.90 -33.40 57.87
C GLY A 204 -5.10 -33.51 56.54
N ALA A 205 -4.20 -34.45 56.40
CA ALA A 205 -3.32 -34.59 55.24
C ALA A 205 -4.09 -34.69 53.90
N LEU A 206 -5.24 -35.35 53.86
CA LEU A 206 -6.11 -35.49 52.69
C LEU A 206 -6.64 -34.13 52.18
N GLY A 207 -7.07 -33.23 53.07
CA GLY A 207 -7.56 -31.89 52.69
C GLY A 207 -6.48 -31.04 52.06
N LYS A 208 -5.23 -31.13 52.52
CA LYS A 208 -4.09 -30.43 51.94
C LYS A 208 -3.73 -30.93 50.53
N VAL A 209 -3.79 -32.26 50.31
CA VAL A 209 -3.54 -32.86 48.99
C VAL A 209 -4.64 -32.44 47.98
N LEU A 210 -5.92 -32.49 48.36
CA LEU A 210 -7.03 -32.06 47.52
C LEU A 210 -6.95 -30.57 47.19
N ALA A 211 -6.57 -29.70 48.14
CA ALA A 211 -6.36 -28.30 47.90
C ALA A 211 -5.20 -28.04 46.89
N GLY A 212 -4.13 -28.85 46.99
CA GLY A 212 -3.02 -28.79 46.03
C GLY A 212 -3.44 -29.20 44.60
N ILE A 213 -4.21 -30.26 44.45
CA ILE A 213 -4.75 -30.69 43.15
C ILE A 213 -5.68 -29.61 42.58
N TRP A 214 -6.57 -29.05 43.42
CA TRP A 214 -7.46 -27.98 43.02
C TRP A 214 -6.71 -26.73 42.51
N LEU A 215 -5.64 -26.35 43.22
CA LEU A 215 -4.76 -25.25 42.81
C LEU A 215 -4.14 -25.52 41.42
N MET A 216 -3.62 -26.73 41.19
CA MET A 216 -3.06 -27.12 39.90
C MET A 216 -4.10 -27.03 38.79
N CYS A 217 -5.34 -27.48 39.02
CA CYS A 217 -6.45 -27.36 38.09
C CYS A 217 -6.77 -25.90 37.79
N GLY A 218 -6.81 -25.03 38.81
CA GLY A 218 -7.05 -23.59 38.62
C GLY A 218 -5.98 -22.93 37.73
N VAL A 219 -4.71 -23.17 38.00
CA VAL A 219 -3.60 -22.67 37.18
C VAL A 219 -3.68 -23.19 35.74
N ALA A 220 -4.00 -24.47 35.55
CA ALA A 220 -4.15 -25.08 34.22
C ALA A 220 -5.30 -24.43 33.42
N VAL A 221 -6.42 -24.11 34.05
CA VAL A 221 -7.57 -23.44 33.42
C VAL A 221 -7.18 -22.03 32.97
N VAL A 222 -6.53 -21.25 33.84
CA VAL A 222 -6.07 -19.89 33.49
C VAL A 222 -5.05 -19.93 32.33
N ALA A 223 -4.09 -20.85 32.39
CA ALA A 223 -3.12 -21.06 31.33
C ALA A 223 -3.80 -21.45 30.00
N TYR A 224 -4.80 -22.31 30.03
CA TYR A 224 -5.57 -22.71 28.85
C TYR A 224 -6.33 -21.52 28.23
N ILE A 225 -7.03 -20.73 29.06
CA ILE A 225 -7.74 -19.52 28.58
C ILE A 225 -6.76 -18.54 27.92
N THR A 226 -5.66 -18.23 28.60
CA THR A 226 -4.65 -17.31 28.09
C THR A 226 -4.05 -17.82 26.78
N SER A 227 -3.69 -19.09 26.72
CA SER A 227 -3.15 -19.72 25.50
C SER A 227 -4.16 -19.71 24.36
N SER A 228 -5.44 -19.98 24.63
CA SER A 228 -6.50 -19.97 23.62
C SER A 228 -6.72 -18.59 23.01
N VAL A 229 -6.78 -17.55 23.84
CA VAL A 229 -6.93 -16.16 23.40
C VAL A 229 -5.71 -15.74 22.56
N THR A 230 -4.51 -16.01 23.06
CA THR A 230 -3.26 -15.69 22.35
C THR A 230 -3.17 -16.41 21.00
N SER A 231 -3.51 -17.71 20.98
CA SER A 231 -3.51 -18.51 19.74
C SER A 231 -4.46 -17.95 18.69
N ILE A 232 -5.68 -17.57 19.08
CA ILE A 232 -6.66 -16.98 18.15
C ILE A 232 -6.18 -15.63 17.64
N MET A 233 -5.63 -14.78 18.51
CA MET A 233 -5.09 -13.48 18.09
C MET A 233 -3.96 -13.68 17.07
N THR A 234 -3.07 -14.64 17.30
CA THR A 234 -1.96 -14.95 16.38
C THR A 234 -2.46 -15.56 15.07
N LEU A 235 -3.38 -16.52 15.12
CA LEU A 235 -3.95 -17.16 13.92
C LEU A 235 -4.73 -16.18 13.04
N ASN A 236 -5.48 -15.25 13.63
CA ASN A 236 -6.20 -14.23 12.88
C ASN A 236 -5.26 -13.25 12.19
N LYS A 237 -4.15 -12.87 12.84
CA LYS A 237 -3.09 -12.10 12.20
C LYS A 237 -2.52 -12.84 10.98
N LEU A 238 -2.12 -14.10 11.16
CA LEU A 238 -1.45 -14.89 10.11
C LEU A 238 -2.38 -15.28 8.95
N LYS A 239 -3.68 -15.50 9.18
CA LYS A 239 -4.61 -15.92 8.11
C LYS A 239 -5.09 -14.81 7.20
N ASN A 240 -5.16 -13.58 7.68
CA ASN A 240 -5.74 -12.46 6.95
C ASN A 240 -4.70 -11.49 6.40
N GLU A 241 -3.44 -11.62 6.79
CA GLU A 241 -2.38 -10.73 6.31
C GLU A 241 -1.91 -11.16 4.92
N ILE A 242 -1.98 -10.21 4.00
CA ILE A 242 -1.35 -10.30 2.68
C ILE A 242 0.05 -9.71 2.86
N HIS A 243 1.07 -10.54 2.68
CA HIS A 243 2.47 -10.12 2.77
C HIS A 243 3.14 -10.02 1.39
N GLY A 244 2.50 -10.57 0.36
CA GLY A 244 3.04 -10.58 -0.99
C GLY A 244 2.06 -11.11 -2.04
N VAL A 245 2.54 -11.16 -3.27
CA VAL A 245 1.75 -11.58 -4.44
C VAL A 245 1.19 -13.01 -4.28
N GLN A 246 1.92 -13.88 -3.60
CA GLN A 246 1.53 -15.30 -3.42
C GLN A 246 0.25 -15.43 -2.58
N ASP A 247 0.00 -14.48 -1.68
CA ASP A 247 -1.16 -14.47 -0.79
C ASP A 247 -2.44 -13.95 -1.47
N LEU A 248 -2.34 -13.48 -2.71
CA LEU A 248 -3.47 -12.93 -3.47
C LEU A 248 -4.34 -14.00 -4.13
N ASN A 249 -3.88 -15.27 -4.16
CA ASN A 249 -4.63 -16.37 -4.74
C ASN A 249 -6.00 -16.53 -4.06
N GLY A 250 -7.06 -16.52 -4.87
CA GLY A 250 -8.44 -16.65 -4.39
C GLY A 250 -9.00 -15.38 -3.73
N LYS A 251 -8.25 -14.26 -3.70
CA LYS A 251 -8.70 -12.98 -3.16
C LYS A 251 -9.15 -12.04 -4.28
N LEU A 252 -10.15 -11.20 -3.99
CA LEU A 252 -10.58 -10.16 -4.92
C LEU A 252 -9.71 -8.92 -4.74
N VAL A 253 -8.97 -8.57 -5.78
CA VAL A 253 -8.01 -7.47 -5.79
C VAL A 253 -8.54 -6.31 -6.63
N GLY A 254 -8.46 -5.10 -6.10
CA GLY A 254 -8.76 -3.89 -6.86
C GLY A 254 -7.56 -3.46 -7.71
N VAL A 255 -7.83 -3.02 -8.94
CA VAL A 255 -6.83 -2.47 -9.86
C VAL A 255 -7.42 -1.29 -10.63
N MET A 256 -6.57 -0.38 -11.10
CA MET A 256 -7.02 0.66 -12.02
C MET A 256 -7.11 0.09 -13.44
N LYS A 257 -8.22 0.41 -14.12
CA LYS A 257 -8.52 -0.10 -15.46
C LYS A 257 -7.49 0.37 -16.50
N GLY A 258 -7.00 -0.56 -17.31
CA GLY A 258 -6.04 -0.29 -18.38
C GLY A 258 -4.61 -0.06 -17.90
N THR A 259 -4.31 -0.33 -16.62
CA THR A 259 -2.96 -0.22 -16.06
C THR A 259 -2.18 -1.53 -16.18
N ALA A 260 -0.87 -1.46 -15.96
CA ALA A 260 -0.01 -2.62 -15.89
C ALA A 260 -0.40 -3.57 -14.72
N ALA A 261 -0.97 -3.04 -13.65
CA ALA A 261 -1.50 -3.83 -12.54
C ALA A 261 -2.64 -4.74 -12.98
N GLU A 262 -3.55 -4.26 -13.83
CA GLU A 262 -4.62 -5.08 -14.39
C GLU A 262 -4.05 -6.17 -15.31
N GLU A 263 -3.11 -5.82 -16.21
CA GLU A 263 -2.43 -6.78 -17.10
C GLU A 263 -1.68 -7.86 -16.28
N PHE A 264 -0.99 -7.45 -15.22
CA PHE A 264 -0.29 -8.38 -14.31
C PHE A 264 -1.27 -9.37 -13.66
N CYS A 265 -2.36 -8.88 -13.10
CA CYS A 265 -3.37 -9.73 -12.45
C CYS A 265 -4.03 -10.72 -13.42
N GLN A 266 -4.35 -10.29 -14.63
CA GLN A 266 -4.90 -11.15 -15.68
C GLN A 266 -3.92 -12.28 -16.06
N LYS A 267 -2.64 -11.92 -16.23
CA LYS A 267 -1.59 -12.90 -16.54
C LYS A 267 -1.41 -13.95 -15.44
N HIS A 268 -1.59 -13.57 -14.17
CA HIS A 268 -1.42 -14.45 -13.00
C HIS A 268 -2.75 -15.04 -12.50
N GLN A 269 -3.85 -14.86 -13.25
CA GLN A 269 -5.19 -15.39 -12.93
C GLN A 269 -5.71 -14.97 -11.55
N ILE A 270 -5.35 -13.75 -11.11
CA ILE A 270 -5.84 -13.13 -9.88
C ILE A 270 -7.23 -12.54 -10.16
N PHE A 271 -8.19 -12.76 -9.28
CA PHE A 271 -9.53 -12.16 -9.40
C PHE A 271 -9.46 -10.66 -9.19
N VAL A 272 -9.92 -9.89 -10.19
CA VAL A 272 -9.82 -8.44 -10.15
C VAL A 272 -11.18 -7.75 -10.21
N LYS A 273 -11.24 -6.59 -9.55
CA LYS A 273 -12.26 -5.57 -9.76
C LYS A 273 -11.55 -4.32 -10.30
N ALA A 274 -11.83 -3.99 -11.56
CA ALA A 274 -11.23 -2.83 -12.22
C ALA A 274 -12.00 -1.55 -11.89
N TYR A 275 -11.27 -0.49 -11.55
CA TYR A 275 -11.79 0.83 -11.20
C TYR A 275 -11.29 1.89 -12.18
N THR A 276 -12.07 2.94 -12.36
CA THR A 276 -11.68 4.15 -13.11
C THR A 276 -11.30 5.30 -12.19
N ASP A 277 -11.74 5.24 -10.92
CA ASP A 277 -11.50 6.27 -9.91
C ASP A 277 -10.75 5.66 -8.72
N PRO A 278 -9.55 6.17 -8.38
CA PRO A 278 -8.75 5.68 -7.26
C PRO A 278 -9.45 5.88 -5.90
N VAL A 279 -10.25 6.94 -5.74
CA VAL A 279 -10.97 7.18 -4.49
C VAL A 279 -12.00 6.08 -4.22
N VAL A 280 -12.71 5.64 -5.26
CA VAL A 280 -13.67 4.53 -5.16
C VAL A 280 -12.95 3.21 -4.87
N ALA A 281 -11.78 2.99 -5.50
CA ALA A 281 -10.97 1.79 -5.26
C ALA A 281 -10.54 1.69 -3.80
N VAL A 282 -10.04 2.78 -3.23
CA VAL A 282 -9.61 2.83 -1.82
C VAL A 282 -10.82 2.74 -0.86
N ALA A 283 -11.94 3.37 -1.16
CA ALA A 283 -13.16 3.24 -0.36
C ALA A 283 -13.64 1.78 -0.29
N ASP A 284 -13.55 1.04 -1.39
CA ASP A 284 -13.90 -0.38 -1.44
C ASP A 284 -12.86 -1.25 -0.69
N LEU A 285 -11.58 -0.88 -0.67
CA LEU A 285 -10.56 -1.51 0.18
C LEU A 285 -10.85 -1.28 1.67
N VAL A 286 -11.11 -0.04 2.06
CA VAL A 286 -11.43 0.32 3.46
C VAL A 286 -12.72 -0.37 3.94
N SER A 287 -13.71 -0.53 3.07
CA SER A 287 -14.96 -1.25 3.38
C SER A 287 -14.89 -2.76 3.23
N HIS A 288 -13.70 -3.33 2.99
CA HIS A 288 -13.44 -4.77 2.81
C HIS A 288 -14.21 -5.42 1.63
N LYS A 289 -14.65 -4.66 0.65
CA LYS A 289 -15.21 -5.20 -0.59
C LYS A 289 -14.13 -5.78 -1.50
N THR A 290 -12.90 -5.24 -1.43
CA THR A 290 -11.68 -5.85 -1.97
C THR A 290 -10.72 -6.14 -0.83
N GLN A 291 -9.90 -7.20 -0.96
CA GLN A 291 -8.95 -7.58 0.08
C GLN A 291 -7.60 -6.87 -0.07
N ALA A 292 -7.28 -6.41 -1.26
CA ALA A 292 -6.07 -5.66 -1.57
C ALA A 292 -6.31 -4.75 -2.77
N LEU A 293 -5.43 -3.75 -2.95
CA LEU A 293 -5.25 -3.01 -4.19
C LEU A 293 -3.84 -3.28 -4.72
N ILE A 294 -3.71 -3.43 -6.03
CA ILE A 294 -2.41 -3.43 -6.72
C ILE A 294 -2.34 -2.18 -7.58
N GLY A 295 -1.25 -1.46 -7.47
CA GLY A 295 -0.97 -0.26 -8.24
C GLY A 295 0.51 0.04 -8.28
N GLU A 296 0.87 1.11 -8.98
CA GLU A 296 2.23 1.61 -9.04
C GLU A 296 2.72 1.99 -7.64
N ALA A 297 3.89 1.48 -7.25
CA ALA A 297 4.44 1.63 -5.91
C ALA A 297 4.53 3.11 -5.47
N ALA A 298 5.00 3.99 -6.36
CA ALA A 298 5.12 5.41 -6.07
C ALA A 298 3.76 6.10 -5.84
N SER A 299 2.74 5.73 -6.61
CA SER A 299 1.38 6.27 -6.48
C SER A 299 0.71 5.79 -5.20
N LEU A 300 0.86 4.50 -4.85
CA LEU A 300 0.33 3.96 -3.59
C LEU A 300 1.00 4.61 -2.38
N GLN A 301 2.34 4.75 -2.40
CA GLN A 301 3.09 5.39 -1.33
C GLN A 301 2.69 6.87 -1.14
N TYR A 302 2.49 7.58 -2.24
CA TYR A 302 2.00 8.95 -2.17
C TYR A 302 0.60 9.01 -1.54
N TYR A 303 -0.30 8.10 -1.94
CA TYR A 303 -1.66 8.08 -1.44
C TYR A 303 -1.72 7.76 0.06
N ASP A 304 -0.94 6.80 0.54
CA ASP A 304 -0.81 6.44 1.96
C ASP A 304 -0.32 7.64 2.80
N LYS A 305 0.73 8.33 2.33
CA LYS A 305 1.26 9.53 2.99
C LYS A 305 0.30 10.73 2.98
N ALA A 306 -0.48 10.88 1.91
CA ALA A 306 -1.45 11.97 1.76
C ALA A 306 -2.71 11.77 2.61
N HIS A 307 -3.04 10.52 3.00
CA HIS A 307 -4.25 10.16 3.72
C HIS A 307 -3.95 9.34 4.98
N PRO A 308 -3.20 9.90 5.95
CA PRO A 308 -2.81 9.18 7.17
C PRO A 308 -4.00 8.81 8.08
N GLU A 309 -5.18 9.39 7.82
CA GLU A 309 -6.43 9.08 8.50
C GLU A 309 -7.07 7.75 8.04
N LEU A 310 -6.70 7.26 6.87
CA LEU A 310 -7.24 6.01 6.34
C LEU A 310 -6.47 4.81 6.91
N PRO A 311 -7.18 3.71 7.22
CA PRO A 311 -6.54 2.49 7.73
C PRO A 311 -5.96 1.66 6.56
N ILE A 312 -5.07 2.23 5.79
CA ILE A 312 -4.41 1.58 4.66
C ILE A 312 -2.90 1.51 4.90
N THR A 313 -2.25 0.53 4.32
CA THR A 313 -0.80 0.41 4.36
C THR A 313 -0.30 -0.41 3.19
N GLU A 314 0.93 -0.15 2.78
CA GLU A 314 1.60 -0.92 1.76
C GLU A 314 2.27 -2.16 2.36
N VAL A 315 2.21 -3.27 1.64
CA VAL A 315 2.79 -4.54 2.07
C VAL A 315 3.63 -5.19 0.98
N GLY A 316 4.60 -5.98 1.39
CA GLY A 316 5.52 -6.68 0.50
C GLY A 316 6.55 -5.77 -0.16
N SER A 317 7.48 -6.38 -0.91
CA SER A 317 8.43 -5.68 -1.76
C SER A 317 7.77 -5.22 -3.06
N VAL A 318 8.36 -4.22 -3.69
CA VAL A 318 8.01 -3.84 -5.07
C VAL A 318 8.27 -5.06 -5.98
N PHE A 319 7.32 -5.37 -6.83
CA PHE A 319 7.39 -6.46 -7.81
C PHE A 319 7.02 -5.93 -9.20
N SER A 320 7.32 -6.72 -10.25
CA SER A 320 7.15 -6.29 -11.64
C SER A 320 8.00 -5.04 -11.95
N ASP A 321 9.21 -5.25 -12.44
CA ASP A 321 10.09 -4.14 -12.86
C ASP A 321 9.45 -3.42 -14.05
N GLU A 322 9.05 -2.17 -13.84
CA GLU A 322 8.35 -1.34 -14.81
C GLU A 322 9.20 -0.14 -15.21
N LYS A 323 9.15 0.21 -16.48
CA LYS A 323 9.82 1.38 -17.04
C LYS A 323 8.76 2.38 -17.48
N TYR A 324 8.81 3.60 -16.94
CA TYR A 324 7.87 4.66 -17.32
C TYR A 324 8.52 5.57 -18.36
N ALA A 325 7.77 5.83 -19.42
CA ALA A 325 8.20 6.67 -20.53
C ALA A 325 7.02 7.52 -21.05
N PHE A 326 7.33 8.60 -21.76
CA PHE A 326 6.31 9.33 -22.52
C PHE A 326 5.91 8.53 -23.75
N GLY A 327 4.61 8.50 -24.03
CA GLY A 327 4.08 7.90 -25.26
C GLY A 327 4.04 8.93 -26.38
N VAL A 328 4.34 8.50 -27.60
CA VAL A 328 4.19 9.30 -28.82
C VAL A 328 3.56 8.46 -29.93
N PRO A 329 2.85 9.03 -30.89
CA PRO A 329 2.31 8.28 -32.02
C PRO A 329 3.41 7.51 -32.76
N LYS A 330 3.00 6.47 -33.48
CA LYS A 330 3.93 5.64 -34.27
C LYS A 330 4.71 6.49 -35.26
N ASN A 331 6.04 6.25 -35.34
CA ASN A 331 6.96 6.94 -36.24
C ASN A 331 6.96 8.47 -36.11
N SER A 332 6.69 8.98 -34.90
CA SER A 332 6.76 10.42 -34.64
C SER A 332 8.22 10.92 -34.64
N ASP A 333 8.51 11.95 -35.44
CA ASP A 333 9.83 12.61 -35.47
C ASP A 333 10.18 13.22 -34.09
N LEU A 334 9.17 13.59 -33.30
CA LEU A 334 9.32 14.15 -31.96
C LEU A 334 10.04 13.19 -31.01
N ARG A 335 9.90 11.86 -31.20
CA ARG A 335 10.53 10.85 -30.36
C ARG A 335 12.05 10.98 -30.28
N THR A 336 12.69 11.18 -31.41
CA THR A 336 14.16 11.27 -31.49
C THR A 336 14.65 12.48 -30.71
N GLU A 337 14.01 13.62 -30.92
CA GLU A 337 14.40 14.87 -30.26
C GLU A 337 14.13 14.80 -28.74
N LEU A 338 12.96 14.29 -28.33
CA LEU A 338 12.66 14.06 -26.92
C LEU A 338 13.69 13.14 -26.25
N ASN A 339 14.12 12.07 -26.93
CA ASN A 339 15.15 11.17 -26.41
C ASN A 339 16.49 11.84 -26.19
N ILE A 340 16.91 12.69 -27.12
CA ILE A 340 18.16 13.46 -26.99
C ILE A 340 18.05 14.36 -25.75
N GLN A 341 16.98 15.13 -25.64
CA GLN A 341 16.80 16.06 -24.51
C GLN A 341 16.65 15.33 -23.19
N LEU A 342 15.97 14.17 -23.13
CA LEU A 342 15.87 13.34 -21.94
C LEU A 342 17.25 12.84 -21.48
N LEU A 343 18.10 12.38 -22.40
CA LEU A 343 19.46 11.97 -22.06
C LEU A 343 20.29 13.12 -21.53
N MET A 344 20.19 14.31 -22.14
CA MET A 344 20.88 15.53 -21.66
C MET A 344 20.43 15.88 -20.22
N LEU A 345 19.15 15.77 -19.90
CA LEU A 345 18.62 16.01 -18.55
C LEU A 345 19.09 14.95 -17.56
N GLN A 346 19.23 13.70 -18.01
CA GLN A 346 19.75 12.61 -17.20
C GLN A 346 21.24 12.79 -16.91
N GLU A 347 22.05 13.08 -17.91
CA GLU A 347 23.50 13.34 -17.80
C GLU A 347 23.77 14.60 -16.98
N GLY A 348 22.91 15.62 -17.09
CA GLY A 348 22.99 16.87 -16.32
C GLY A 348 22.52 16.75 -14.87
N GLY A 349 22.03 15.57 -14.42
CA GLY A 349 21.59 15.32 -13.04
C GLY A 349 20.17 15.82 -12.72
N PHE A 350 19.52 16.57 -13.63
CA PHE A 350 18.18 17.12 -13.39
C PHE A 350 17.14 16.06 -13.08
N LEU A 351 17.20 14.93 -13.79
CA LEU A 351 16.24 13.83 -13.57
C LEU A 351 16.42 13.19 -12.18
N HIS A 352 17.66 13.07 -11.71
CA HIS A 352 17.96 12.59 -10.37
C HIS A 352 17.43 13.56 -9.29
N ASP A 353 17.72 14.85 -9.44
CA ASP A 353 17.25 15.87 -8.49
C ASP A 353 15.71 15.92 -8.42
N LEU A 354 15.06 15.75 -9.56
CA LEU A 354 13.61 15.68 -9.64
C LEU A 354 13.07 14.44 -8.93
N GLN A 355 13.69 13.27 -9.11
CA GLN A 355 13.34 12.03 -8.41
C GLN A 355 13.47 12.16 -6.90
N VAL A 356 14.59 12.71 -6.42
CA VAL A 356 14.81 12.94 -4.99
C VAL A 356 13.75 13.88 -4.39
N ARG A 357 13.35 14.91 -5.12
CA ARG A 357 12.33 15.86 -4.65
C ARG A 357 10.96 15.23 -4.47
N TYR A 358 10.54 14.35 -5.37
CA TYR A 358 9.21 13.72 -5.32
C TYR A 358 9.13 12.45 -4.48
N PHE A 359 10.22 11.66 -4.47
CA PHE A 359 10.20 10.30 -3.89
C PHE A 359 11.19 10.13 -2.74
N GLY A 360 12.09 11.07 -2.51
CA GLY A 360 13.17 10.96 -1.54
C GLY A 360 14.42 10.30 -2.14
N GLU A 361 15.47 10.19 -1.33
CA GLU A 361 16.66 9.42 -1.73
C GLU A 361 16.30 7.93 -1.86
N PRO A 362 16.82 7.23 -2.89
CA PRO A 362 16.55 5.83 -3.17
C PRO A 362 17.11 4.86 -2.11
#